data_e28dded49bb8157453ef35f826a0f6d8
#
_entry.id   e28dded49bb8157453ef35f826a0f6d8
#
_cell.length_a   1.000
_cell.length_b   1.000
_cell.length_c   1.000
_cell.angle_alpha   90.00
_cell.angle_beta   90.00
_cell.angle_gamma   90.00
#
_symmetry.space_group_name_H-M   'P 1'
#
loop_
_entity.id
_entity.type
_entity.pdbx_description
1 polymer ?
#
loop_
_entity_poly.entity_id
_entity_poly.type
_entity_poly.pdbx_seq_one_letter_code
_entity_poly.pdbx_strand_id
1 'polypeptide(L)'
;MSDTKKSILLSALGLFARDGYEAVPVSAIAGELGITKGALYKHYKNKRDIFDSIVSRMERHDAERANEFQMPTGSVSHMEEEYLRVTVDRLVEYGKAQFRYWTQDSFASSFRRMLTLEQYRSPEMGSLYQQYLVSGPLGYVADIFGSLGYADPMEKALGFYGPMFLMYSVYDGAEAKDGIIAVADSYLEKTGNRLREEKNI
;
A
#
# COMPACT_ATOMS: atom_id res chain seq x y z
N MET A 1 18.95 -0.37 11.49
CA MET A 1 19.49 0.38 10.33
C MET A 1 20.11 1.65 10.88
N SER A 2 21.32 2.06 10.43
CA SER A 2 21.91 3.35 10.91
C SER A 2 21.04 4.52 10.44
N ASP A 3 21.02 5.64 11.21
CA ASP A 3 20.22 6.82 10.89
C ASP A 3 20.50 7.36 9.47
N THR A 4 21.77 7.39 9.07
CA THR A 4 22.18 7.80 7.71
C THR A 4 21.60 6.87 6.63
N LYS A 5 21.65 5.55 6.84
CA LYS A 5 21.10 4.59 5.88
C LYS A 5 19.59 4.78 5.72
N LYS A 6 18.86 5.05 6.81
CA LYS A 6 17.43 5.36 6.80
C LYS A 6 17.14 6.68 6.08
N SER A 7 17.94 7.72 6.34
CA SER A 7 17.79 9.03 5.69
C SER A 7 17.98 8.94 4.18
N ILE A 8 18.99 8.19 3.71
CA ILE A 8 19.22 7.96 2.28
C ILE A 8 18.00 7.28 1.64
N LEU A 9 17.45 6.25 2.28
CA LEU A 9 16.28 5.53 1.77
C LEU A 9 15.05 6.45 1.65
N LEU A 10 14.76 7.25 2.68
CA LEU A 10 13.61 8.15 2.69
C LEU A 10 13.76 9.30 1.69
N SER A 11 14.95 9.91 1.59
CA SER A 11 15.24 10.94 0.59
C SER A 11 15.12 10.38 -0.84
N ALA A 12 15.68 9.19 -1.09
CA ALA A 12 15.54 8.53 -2.39
C ALA A 12 14.09 8.27 -2.75
N LEU A 13 13.30 7.72 -1.82
CA LEU A 13 11.88 7.47 -2.06
C LEU A 13 11.10 8.76 -2.33
N GLY A 14 11.37 9.84 -1.61
CA GLY A 14 10.76 11.15 -1.86
C GLY A 14 11.06 11.67 -3.27
N LEU A 15 12.31 11.57 -3.71
CA LEU A 15 12.72 11.95 -5.07
C LEU A 15 12.08 11.03 -6.13
N PHE A 16 12.07 9.71 -5.92
CA PHE A 16 11.43 8.76 -6.84
C PHE A 16 9.93 8.99 -6.96
N ALA A 17 9.26 9.35 -5.88
CA ALA A 17 7.82 9.67 -5.87
C ALA A 17 7.49 10.98 -6.60
N ARG A 18 8.44 11.92 -6.71
CA ARG A 18 8.27 13.21 -7.37
C ARG A 18 8.67 13.15 -8.85
N ASP A 19 9.82 12.57 -9.12
CA ASP A 19 10.49 12.69 -10.43
C ASP A 19 10.53 11.35 -11.22
N GLY A 20 10.15 10.25 -10.57
CA GLY A 20 10.28 8.88 -11.09
C GLY A 20 11.64 8.25 -10.79
N TYR A 21 11.66 6.92 -10.64
CA TYR A 21 12.88 6.17 -10.32
C TYR A 21 13.98 6.36 -11.35
N GLU A 22 13.67 6.25 -12.64
CA GLU A 22 14.69 6.34 -13.70
C GLU A 22 15.35 7.71 -13.78
N ALA A 23 14.58 8.78 -13.62
CA ALA A 23 15.06 10.16 -13.77
C ALA A 23 15.98 10.62 -12.63
N VAL A 24 15.94 9.98 -11.46
CA VAL A 24 16.69 10.40 -10.27
C VAL A 24 18.08 9.76 -10.24
N PRO A 25 19.18 10.54 -10.42
CA PRO A 25 20.53 10.03 -10.26
C PRO A 25 20.92 9.97 -8.78
N VAL A 26 21.87 9.08 -8.43
CA VAL A 26 22.39 8.96 -7.05
C VAL A 26 22.99 10.28 -6.54
N SER A 27 23.51 11.14 -7.44
CA SER A 27 23.99 12.48 -7.06
C SER A 27 22.90 13.40 -6.52
N ALA A 28 21.68 13.29 -7.02
CA ALA A 28 20.55 14.07 -6.51
C ALA A 28 20.18 13.61 -5.09
N ILE A 29 20.18 12.30 -4.83
CA ILE A 29 19.91 11.75 -3.50
C ILE A 29 20.98 12.21 -2.50
N ALA A 30 22.26 12.15 -2.89
CA ALA A 30 23.36 12.61 -2.06
C ALA A 30 23.29 14.13 -1.80
N GLY A 31 22.97 14.91 -2.84
CA GLY A 31 22.80 16.37 -2.74
C GLY A 31 21.67 16.80 -1.81
N GLU A 32 20.52 16.13 -1.86
CA GLU A 32 19.39 16.38 -0.96
C GLU A 32 19.76 16.25 0.53
N LEU A 33 20.71 15.35 0.84
CA LEU A 33 21.18 15.09 2.19
C LEU A 33 22.45 15.86 2.56
N GLY A 34 23.01 16.67 1.64
CA GLY A 34 24.28 17.37 1.86
C GLY A 34 25.49 16.42 2.05
N ILE A 35 25.45 15.20 1.49
CA ILE A 35 26.53 14.22 1.58
C ILE A 35 27.19 13.98 0.21
N THR A 36 28.40 13.45 0.21
CA THR A 36 29.07 13.05 -1.04
C THR A 36 28.50 11.72 -1.57
N LYS A 37 28.60 11.47 -2.89
CA LYS A 37 28.30 10.15 -3.47
C LYS A 37 29.10 9.03 -2.80
N GLY A 38 30.37 9.28 -2.47
CA GLY A 38 31.23 8.30 -1.77
C GLY A 38 30.69 7.95 -0.39
N ALA A 39 30.14 8.91 0.35
CA ALA A 39 29.48 8.66 1.63
C ALA A 39 28.21 7.84 1.47
N LEU A 40 27.39 8.11 0.44
CA LEU A 40 26.20 7.32 0.12
C LEU A 40 26.58 5.86 -0.21
N TYR A 41 27.60 5.64 -1.03
CA TYR A 41 28.06 4.30 -1.42
C TYR A 41 28.65 3.46 -0.28
N LYS A 42 28.93 4.05 0.88
CA LYS A 42 29.24 3.27 2.10
C LYS A 42 28.02 2.55 2.67
N HIS A 43 26.82 2.98 2.32
CA HIS A 43 25.56 2.44 2.83
C HIS A 43 24.78 1.60 1.81
N TYR A 44 24.90 1.94 0.53
CA TYR A 44 24.21 1.28 -0.59
C TYR A 44 25.14 1.09 -1.78
N LYS A 45 25.10 -0.08 -2.39
CA LYS A 45 26.00 -0.42 -3.52
C LYS A 45 25.70 0.41 -4.78
N ASN A 46 24.42 0.69 -5.03
CA ASN A 46 23.93 1.41 -6.21
C ASN A 46 22.48 1.88 -5.98
N LYS A 47 21.90 2.56 -6.97
CA LYS A 47 20.51 3.03 -6.92
C LYS A 47 19.51 1.87 -6.77
N ARG A 48 19.79 0.75 -7.40
CA ARG A 48 18.98 -0.46 -7.29
C ARG A 48 18.93 -1.03 -5.87
N ASP A 49 20.03 -1.07 -5.17
CA ASP A 49 20.11 -1.53 -3.77
C ASP A 49 19.25 -0.65 -2.82
N ILE A 50 19.17 0.67 -3.12
CA ILE A 50 18.26 1.58 -2.41
C ILE A 50 16.80 1.19 -2.70
N PHE A 51 16.45 0.98 -3.97
CA PHE A 51 15.11 0.61 -4.40
C PHE A 51 14.66 -0.73 -3.78
N ASP A 52 15.50 -1.76 -3.85
CA ASP A 52 15.22 -3.07 -3.25
C ASP A 52 15.02 -2.96 -1.73
N SER A 53 15.77 -2.07 -1.07
CA SER A 53 15.60 -1.80 0.36
C SER A 53 14.29 -1.07 0.67
N ILE A 54 13.80 -0.23 -0.25
CA ILE A 54 12.48 0.41 -0.15
C ILE A 54 11.38 -0.66 -0.25
N VAL A 55 11.44 -1.53 -1.26
CA VAL A 55 10.46 -2.62 -1.45
C VAL A 55 10.45 -3.53 -0.22
N SER A 56 11.61 -4.02 0.22
CA SER A 56 11.72 -4.90 1.40
C SER A 56 11.21 -4.24 2.70
N ARG A 57 11.32 -2.91 2.81
CA ARG A 57 10.74 -2.19 3.93
C ARG A 57 9.21 -2.14 3.81
N MET A 58 8.67 -1.95 2.62
CA MET A 58 7.23 -1.95 2.40
C MET A 58 6.60 -3.31 2.73
N GLU A 59 7.23 -4.41 2.29
CA GLU A 59 6.80 -5.78 2.62
C GLU A 59 6.69 -6.01 4.14
N ARG A 60 7.69 -5.55 4.90
CA ARG A 60 7.65 -5.67 6.37
C ARG A 60 6.54 -4.83 6.99
N HIS A 61 6.35 -3.60 6.54
CA HIS A 61 5.28 -2.75 7.04
C HIS A 61 3.89 -3.33 6.75
N ASP A 62 3.69 -3.90 5.55
CA ASP A 62 2.43 -4.55 5.21
C ASP A 62 2.15 -5.75 6.13
N ALA A 63 3.16 -6.60 6.37
CA ALA A 63 3.02 -7.75 7.27
C ALA A 63 2.76 -7.30 8.73
N GLU A 64 3.49 -6.29 9.22
CA GLU A 64 3.30 -5.72 10.56
C GLU A 64 1.87 -5.19 10.74
N ARG A 65 1.34 -4.47 9.75
CA ARG A 65 -0.02 -3.92 9.78
C ARG A 65 -1.10 -4.99 9.69
N ALA A 66 -0.93 -5.98 8.82
CA ALA A 66 -1.86 -7.10 8.76
C ALA A 66 -1.93 -7.82 10.11
N ASN A 67 -0.78 -8.06 10.75
CA ASN A 67 -0.71 -8.67 12.08
C ASN A 67 -1.38 -7.80 13.17
N GLU A 68 -1.18 -6.48 13.15
CA GLU A 68 -1.83 -5.54 14.07
C GLU A 68 -3.36 -5.67 14.05
N PHE A 69 -3.93 -5.83 12.85
CA PHE A 69 -5.37 -6.01 12.66
C PHE A 69 -5.80 -7.49 12.67
N GLN A 70 -4.90 -8.42 13.00
CA GLN A 70 -5.16 -9.86 12.98
C GLN A 70 -5.71 -10.33 11.62
N MET A 71 -5.17 -9.78 10.55
CA MET A 71 -5.50 -10.14 9.18
C MET A 71 -4.50 -11.18 8.68
N PRO A 72 -4.93 -12.14 7.83
CA PRO A 72 -4.01 -13.14 7.25
C PRO A 72 -2.91 -12.46 6.43
N THR A 73 -1.69 -12.98 6.49
CA THR A 73 -0.51 -12.46 5.76
C THR A 73 -0.04 -13.36 4.62
N GLY A 74 -0.66 -14.52 4.45
CA GLY A 74 -0.36 -15.49 3.40
C GLY A 74 -1.58 -15.88 2.59
N SER A 75 -1.42 -16.90 1.74
CA SER A 75 -2.53 -17.42 0.92
C SER A 75 -3.54 -18.22 1.75
N VAL A 76 -4.79 -18.30 1.26
CA VAL A 76 -5.85 -19.11 1.89
C VAL A 76 -5.41 -20.54 2.15
N SER A 77 -4.68 -21.17 1.21
CA SER A 77 -4.21 -22.55 1.34
C SER A 77 -3.22 -22.78 2.48
N HIS A 78 -2.56 -21.74 2.97
CA HIS A 78 -1.59 -21.83 4.08
C HIS A 78 -2.12 -21.27 5.40
N MET A 79 -3.18 -20.44 5.35
CA MET A 79 -3.72 -19.71 6.50
C MET A 79 -5.25 -19.82 6.58
N GLU A 80 -5.82 -20.98 6.26
CA GLU A 80 -7.28 -21.18 6.19
C GLU A 80 -7.97 -20.78 7.50
N GLU A 81 -7.42 -21.18 8.65
CA GLU A 81 -7.99 -20.85 9.95
C GLU A 81 -8.02 -19.34 10.23
N GLU A 82 -6.97 -18.62 9.84
CA GLU A 82 -6.87 -17.16 9.99
C GLU A 82 -7.91 -16.46 9.13
N TYR A 83 -8.10 -16.92 7.88
CA TYR A 83 -9.13 -16.39 6.99
C TYR A 83 -10.54 -16.61 7.56
N LEU A 84 -10.83 -17.77 8.11
CA LEU A 84 -12.12 -18.09 8.75
C LEU A 84 -12.40 -17.26 10.02
N ARG A 85 -11.38 -16.67 10.64
CA ARG A 85 -11.52 -15.78 11.80
C ARG A 85 -11.74 -14.31 11.44
N VAL A 86 -11.60 -13.95 10.16
CA VAL A 86 -11.88 -12.59 9.73
C VAL A 86 -13.37 -12.31 9.85
N THR A 87 -13.73 -11.12 10.28
CA THR A 87 -15.12 -10.63 10.31
C THR A 87 -15.27 -9.42 9.38
N VAL A 88 -16.51 -9.12 8.96
CA VAL A 88 -16.79 -7.91 8.18
C VAL A 88 -16.34 -6.66 8.92
N ASP A 89 -16.55 -6.60 10.26
CA ASP A 89 -16.13 -5.45 11.07
C ASP A 89 -14.61 -5.27 11.05
N ARG A 90 -13.85 -6.36 11.20
CA ARG A 90 -12.39 -6.32 11.12
C ARG A 90 -11.90 -5.88 9.75
N LEU A 91 -12.52 -6.38 8.68
CA LEU A 91 -12.20 -5.97 7.31
C LEU A 91 -12.47 -4.48 7.08
N VAL A 92 -13.59 -3.94 7.61
CA VAL A 92 -13.91 -2.51 7.54
C VAL A 92 -12.86 -1.66 8.27
N GLU A 93 -12.53 -2.02 9.51
CA GLU A 93 -11.52 -1.28 10.29
C GLU A 93 -10.13 -1.36 9.64
N TYR A 94 -9.74 -2.53 9.13
CA TYR A 94 -8.51 -2.68 8.37
C TYR A 94 -8.53 -1.83 7.10
N GLY A 95 -9.63 -1.80 6.35
CA GLY A 95 -9.79 -0.97 5.15
C GLY A 95 -9.60 0.53 5.46
N LYS A 96 -10.22 1.04 6.54
CA LYS A 96 -10.04 2.43 6.99
C LYS A 96 -8.59 2.73 7.37
N ALA A 97 -7.96 1.82 8.12
CA ALA A 97 -6.56 1.95 8.51
C ALA A 97 -5.63 1.90 7.30
N GLN A 98 -5.89 1.02 6.32
CA GLN A 98 -5.14 0.96 5.07
C GLN A 98 -5.29 2.23 4.24
N PHE A 99 -6.50 2.79 4.13
CA PHE A 99 -6.69 4.04 3.40
C PHE A 99 -5.85 5.17 4.01
N ARG A 100 -5.87 5.32 5.35
CA ARG A 100 -5.02 6.31 6.05
C ARG A 100 -3.54 6.05 5.84
N TYR A 101 -3.12 4.82 5.95
CA TYR A 101 -1.72 4.44 5.75
C TYR A 101 -1.23 4.83 4.35
N TRP A 102 -1.95 4.42 3.31
CA TRP A 102 -1.58 4.72 1.93
C TRP A 102 -1.71 6.19 1.53
N THR A 103 -2.39 7.01 2.33
CA THR A 103 -2.59 8.44 2.05
C THR A 103 -1.81 9.36 2.98
N GLN A 104 -1.71 9.06 4.27
CA GLN A 104 -1.16 9.94 5.30
C GLN A 104 0.26 9.57 5.74
N ASP A 105 0.62 8.27 5.71
CA ASP A 105 2.01 7.88 6.02
C ASP A 105 2.94 8.33 4.89
N SER A 106 4.00 9.02 5.25
CA SER A 106 4.92 9.63 4.26
C SER A 106 5.68 8.59 3.43
N PHE A 107 5.99 7.43 4.00
CA PHE A 107 6.67 6.35 3.31
C PHE A 107 5.71 5.63 2.35
N ALA A 108 4.54 5.20 2.84
CA ALA A 108 3.57 4.47 2.03
C ALA A 108 3.00 5.34 0.89
N SER A 109 2.64 6.60 1.16
CA SER A 109 2.13 7.51 0.14
C SER A 109 3.18 7.84 -0.94
N SER A 110 4.45 7.96 -0.57
CA SER A 110 5.54 8.13 -1.54
C SER A 110 5.78 6.86 -2.34
N PHE A 111 5.74 5.69 -1.71
CA PHE A 111 5.86 4.41 -2.41
C PHE A 111 4.73 4.21 -3.43
N ARG A 112 3.48 4.47 -3.05
CA ARG A 112 2.33 4.44 -3.95
C ARG A 112 2.52 5.37 -5.15
N ARG A 113 2.90 6.63 -4.92
CA ARG A 113 3.13 7.61 -6.00
C ARG A 113 4.26 7.21 -6.92
N MET A 114 5.37 6.71 -6.38
CA MET A 114 6.48 6.17 -7.19
C MET A 114 5.98 5.05 -8.11
N LEU A 115 5.28 4.05 -7.59
CA LEU A 115 4.74 2.96 -8.41
C LEU A 115 3.75 3.46 -9.47
N THR A 116 2.90 4.44 -9.12
CA THR A 116 1.95 5.04 -10.06
C THR A 116 2.67 5.72 -11.24
N LEU A 117 3.79 6.41 -11.00
CA LEU A 117 4.59 7.02 -12.06
C LEU A 117 5.32 6.00 -12.93
N GLU A 118 5.76 4.89 -12.34
CA GLU A 118 6.67 3.93 -12.97
C GLU A 118 5.96 2.71 -13.60
N GLN A 119 4.66 2.51 -13.36
CA GLN A 119 3.91 1.31 -13.77
C GLN A 119 4.03 0.95 -15.26
N TYR A 120 4.25 1.94 -16.12
CA TYR A 120 4.38 1.75 -17.58
C TYR A 120 5.82 1.75 -18.06
N ARG A 121 6.81 1.92 -17.19
CA ARG A 121 8.22 2.05 -17.53
C ARG A 121 8.91 0.71 -17.74
N SER A 122 8.53 -0.29 -16.98
CA SER A 122 9.06 -1.64 -17.10
C SER A 122 8.06 -2.71 -16.61
N PRO A 123 8.18 -3.97 -17.07
CA PRO A 123 7.36 -5.07 -16.57
C PRO A 123 7.47 -5.26 -15.05
N GLU A 124 8.65 -5.05 -14.48
CA GLU A 124 8.88 -5.15 -13.04
C GLU A 124 8.08 -4.09 -12.26
N MET A 125 8.14 -2.83 -12.68
CA MET A 125 7.40 -1.75 -12.04
C MET A 125 5.88 -1.94 -12.18
N GLY A 126 5.43 -2.40 -13.35
CA GLY A 126 4.04 -2.80 -13.58
C GLY A 126 3.61 -3.92 -12.64
N SER A 127 4.44 -4.94 -12.45
CA SER A 127 4.16 -6.05 -11.52
C SER A 127 4.06 -5.58 -10.07
N LEU A 128 4.98 -4.72 -9.61
CA LEU A 128 4.92 -4.14 -8.26
C LEU A 128 3.66 -3.26 -8.08
N TYR A 129 3.31 -2.45 -9.09
CA TYR A 129 2.09 -1.67 -9.06
C TYR A 129 0.85 -2.56 -8.91
N GLN A 130 0.76 -3.63 -9.69
CA GLN A 130 -0.33 -4.61 -9.59
C GLN A 130 -0.35 -5.29 -8.20
N GLN A 131 0.80 -5.72 -7.72
CA GLN A 131 0.93 -6.42 -6.43
C GLN A 131 0.47 -5.55 -5.25
N TYR A 132 0.87 -4.30 -5.20
CA TYR A 132 0.62 -3.43 -4.04
C TYR A 132 -0.68 -2.63 -4.13
N LEU A 133 -1.16 -2.33 -5.34
CA LEU A 133 -2.21 -1.33 -5.52
C LEU A 133 -3.44 -1.81 -6.31
N VAL A 134 -3.36 -2.90 -7.06
CA VAL A 134 -4.48 -3.31 -7.93
C VAL A 134 -4.86 -4.77 -7.69
N SER A 135 -4.28 -5.71 -8.44
CA SER A 135 -4.70 -7.12 -8.40
C SER A 135 -4.36 -7.79 -7.07
N GLY A 136 -3.27 -7.41 -6.41
CA GLY A 136 -2.90 -7.96 -5.10
C GLY A 136 -3.96 -7.66 -4.03
N PRO A 137 -4.25 -6.39 -3.70
CA PRO A 137 -5.29 -6.04 -2.72
C PRO A 137 -6.68 -6.53 -3.13
N LEU A 138 -7.02 -6.48 -4.42
CA LEU A 138 -8.31 -6.95 -4.91
C LEU A 138 -8.47 -8.46 -4.70
N GLY A 139 -7.45 -9.26 -5.05
CA GLY A 139 -7.44 -10.70 -4.82
C GLY A 139 -7.52 -11.04 -3.34
N TYR A 140 -6.74 -10.36 -2.51
CA TYR A 140 -6.74 -10.53 -1.06
C TYR A 140 -8.13 -10.30 -0.43
N VAL A 141 -8.82 -9.24 -0.84
CA VAL A 141 -10.18 -8.96 -0.36
C VAL A 141 -11.17 -9.98 -0.90
N ALA A 142 -11.00 -10.46 -2.14
CA ALA A 142 -11.83 -11.53 -2.70
C ALA A 142 -11.65 -12.84 -1.93
N ASP A 143 -10.43 -13.21 -1.57
CA ASP A 143 -10.14 -14.40 -0.75
C ASP A 143 -10.84 -14.31 0.61
N ILE A 144 -10.85 -13.14 1.24
CA ILE A 144 -11.57 -12.90 2.49
C ILE A 144 -13.08 -13.09 2.29
N PHE A 145 -13.68 -12.51 1.25
CA PHE A 145 -15.12 -12.68 1.00
C PHE A 145 -15.49 -14.12 0.65
N GLY A 146 -14.63 -14.83 -0.08
CA GLY A 146 -14.77 -16.27 -0.34
C GLY A 146 -14.78 -17.07 0.96
N SER A 147 -13.82 -16.83 1.85
CA SER A 147 -13.74 -17.50 3.16
C SER A 147 -14.89 -17.15 4.09
N LEU A 148 -15.44 -15.95 3.95
CA LEU A 148 -16.67 -15.55 4.64
C LEU A 148 -17.93 -16.15 4.02
N GLY A 149 -17.87 -16.86 2.88
CA GLY A 149 -19.00 -17.52 2.24
C GLY A 149 -19.92 -16.59 1.45
N TYR A 150 -19.43 -15.44 0.98
CA TYR A 150 -20.19 -14.59 0.07
C TYR A 150 -20.23 -15.19 -1.34
N ALA A 151 -21.38 -15.06 -2.01
CA ALA A 151 -21.47 -15.31 -3.45
C ALA A 151 -20.67 -14.21 -4.19
N ASP A 152 -20.06 -14.59 -5.33
CA ASP A 152 -19.32 -13.68 -6.21
C ASP A 152 -18.24 -12.84 -5.46
N PRO A 153 -17.27 -13.50 -4.78
CA PRO A 153 -16.28 -12.84 -3.93
C PRO A 153 -15.53 -11.70 -4.64
N MET A 154 -15.23 -11.86 -5.93
CA MET A 154 -14.53 -10.85 -6.73
C MET A 154 -15.39 -9.60 -6.96
N GLU A 155 -16.69 -9.75 -7.19
CA GLU A 155 -17.62 -8.61 -7.32
C GLU A 155 -17.71 -7.84 -5.99
N LYS A 156 -17.80 -8.57 -4.88
CA LYS A 156 -17.76 -7.97 -3.54
C LYS A 156 -16.47 -7.22 -3.27
N ALA A 157 -15.33 -7.80 -3.67
CA ALA A 157 -14.03 -7.16 -3.54
C ALA A 157 -13.90 -5.90 -4.38
N LEU A 158 -14.40 -5.90 -5.62
CA LEU A 158 -14.47 -4.72 -6.47
C LEU A 158 -15.32 -3.61 -5.82
N GLY A 159 -16.49 -3.96 -5.27
CA GLY A 159 -17.35 -3.02 -4.56
C GLY A 159 -16.73 -2.49 -3.28
N PHE A 160 -15.90 -3.25 -2.59
CA PHE A 160 -15.23 -2.82 -1.35
C PHE A 160 -13.97 -1.98 -1.64
N TYR A 161 -13.06 -2.52 -2.45
CA TYR A 161 -11.73 -1.93 -2.69
C TYR A 161 -11.72 -0.88 -3.82
N GLY A 162 -12.50 -1.05 -4.87
CA GLY A 162 -12.48 -0.17 -6.04
C GLY A 162 -12.65 1.32 -5.71
N PRO A 163 -13.65 1.72 -4.90
CA PRO A 163 -13.79 3.11 -4.46
C PRO A 163 -12.62 3.62 -3.61
N MET A 164 -12.01 2.77 -2.76
CA MET A 164 -10.81 3.14 -2.02
C MET A 164 -9.65 3.47 -2.97
N PHE A 165 -9.45 2.62 -3.98
CA PHE A 165 -8.43 2.83 -4.99
C PHE A 165 -8.64 4.15 -5.76
N LEU A 166 -9.87 4.45 -6.16
CA LEU A 166 -10.22 5.74 -6.77
C LEU A 166 -9.91 6.92 -5.83
N MET A 167 -10.27 6.78 -4.56
CA MET A 167 -10.09 7.86 -3.57
C MET A 167 -8.63 8.17 -3.26
N TYR A 168 -7.66 7.31 -3.57
CA TYR A 168 -6.25 7.69 -3.49
C TYR A 168 -5.91 8.88 -4.40
N SER A 169 -6.38 8.85 -5.65
CA SER A 169 -6.18 9.95 -6.59
C SER A 169 -6.96 11.20 -6.19
N VAL A 170 -8.18 11.04 -5.68
CA VAL A 170 -8.99 12.16 -5.16
C VAL A 170 -8.29 12.82 -3.97
N TYR A 171 -7.75 12.01 -3.04
CA TYR A 171 -7.01 12.51 -1.88
C TYR A 171 -5.75 13.29 -2.29
N ASP A 172 -4.99 12.78 -3.26
CA ASP A 172 -3.77 13.45 -3.72
C ASP A 172 -4.06 14.83 -4.32
N GLY A 173 -5.17 14.99 -5.05
CA GLY A 173 -5.58 16.25 -5.66
C GLY A 173 -6.38 17.19 -4.75
N ALA A 174 -6.82 16.75 -3.58
CA ALA A 174 -7.68 17.53 -2.71
C ALA A 174 -6.90 18.56 -1.89
N GLU A 175 -7.47 19.77 -1.73
CA GLU A 175 -7.00 20.78 -0.77
C GLU A 175 -7.43 20.38 0.66
N ALA A 176 -8.70 20.02 0.84
CA ALA A 176 -9.29 19.61 2.12
C ALA A 176 -9.23 18.08 2.31
N LYS A 177 -8.08 17.55 2.69
CA LYS A 177 -7.80 16.11 2.78
C LYS A 177 -8.65 15.38 3.83
N ASP A 178 -8.95 16.03 4.94
CA ASP A 178 -9.79 15.45 6.01
C ASP A 178 -11.20 15.10 5.53
N GLY A 179 -11.75 15.89 4.60
CA GLY A 179 -13.03 15.60 3.97
C GLY A 179 -13.02 14.29 3.18
N ILE A 180 -11.91 13.98 2.51
CA ILE A 180 -11.77 12.73 1.74
C ILE A 180 -11.64 11.53 2.68
N ILE A 181 -10.92 11.67 3.80
CA ILE A 181 -10.84 10.63 4.84
C ILE A 181 -12.25 10.32 5.39
N ALA A 182 -13.03 11.35 5.72
CA ALA A 182 -14.39 11.16 6.23
C ALA A 182 -15.31 10.49 5.21
N VAL A 183 -15.18 10.79 3.92
CA VAL A 183 -15.92 10.11 2.84
C VAL A 183 -15.52 8.65 2.74
N ALA A 184 -14.22 8.34 2.78
CA ALA A 184 -13.72 6.96 2.73
C ALA A 184 -14.25 6.14 3.93
N ASP A 185 -14.18 6.67 5.15
CA ASP A 185 -14.69 6.03 6.35
C ASP A 185 -16.20 5.76 6.25
N SER A 186 -16.98 6.79 5.87
CA SER A 186 -18.43 6.65 5.69
C SER A 186 -18.80 5.61 4.63
N TYR A 187 -18.03 5.56 3.53
CA TYR A 187 -18.24 4.56 2.48
C TYR A 187 -18.01 3.14 3.00
N LEU A 188 -16.88 2.91 3.69
CA LEU A 188 -16.52 1.60 4.23
C LEU A 188 -17.53 1.13 5.28
N GLU A 189 -17.99 2.03 6.18
CA GLU A 189 -19.04 1.71 7.14
C GLU A 189 -20.36 1.30 6.48
N LYS A 190 -20.84 2.07 5.52
CA LYS A 190 -22.07 1.76 4.79
C LYS A 190 -21.95 0.45 4.02
N THR A 191 -20.77 0.17 3.45
CA THR A 191 -20.51 -1.10 2.76
C THR A 191 -20.51 -2.26 3.75
N GLY A 192 -19.87 -2.10 4.92
CA GLY A 192 -19.90 -3.10 5.99
C GLY A 192 -21.31 -3.40 6.48
N ASN A 193 -22.16 -2.37 6.66
CA ASN A 193 -23.56 -2.56 7.05
C ASN A 193 -24.32 -3.42 6.03
N ARG A 194 -24.22 -3.09 4.74
CA ARG A 194 -24.86 -3.87 3.66
C ARG A 194 -24.39 -5.32 3.63
N LEU A 195 -23.08 -5.55 3.80
CA LEU A 195 -22.52 -6.90 3.84
C LEU A 195 -23.06 -7.72 5.02
N ARG A 196 -23.21 -7.11 6.21
CA ARG A 196 -23.81 -7.79 7.38
C ARG A 196 -25.28 -8.12 7.17
N GLU A 197 -26.06 -7.20 6.60
CA GLU A 197 -27.47 -7.42 6.28
C GLU A 197 -27.65 -8.58 5.30
N GLU A 198 -26.83 -8.65 4.25
CA GLU A 198 -26.87 -9.73 3.26
C GLU A 198 -26.60 -11.13 3.88
N LYS A 199 -25.78 -11.21 4.93
CA LYS A 199 -25.50 -12.49 5.63
C LYS A 199 -26.59 -12.93 6.59
N ASN A 200 -27.45 -12.03 7.02
CA ASN A 200 -28.53 -12.32 7.98
C ASN A 200 -29.86 -12.70 7.32
N ILE A 201 -29.88 -12.77 5.99
CA ILE A 201 -30.98 -13.24 5.17
C ILE A 201 -30.76 -14.69 4.78
#